data_5d930d1e69507be18bfcc8d65fba31e3
#
_entry.id   5d930d1e69507be18bfcc8d65fba31e3
#
_cell.length_a   1.000
_cell.length_b   1.000
_cell.length_c   1.000
_cell.angle_alpha   90.00
_cell.angle_beta   90.00
_cell.angle_gamma   90.00
#
_symmetry.space_group_name_H-M   'P 1'
#
loop_
_entity.id
_entity.type
_entity.pdbx_description
1 polymer ?
#
loop_
_entity_poly.entity_id
_entity_poly.type
_entity_poly.pdbx_seq_one_letter_code
_entity_poly.pdbx_strand_id
1 'polypeptide(L)'
;MMRIISGTAKGIRLKTLEGDATRPTAERVKEAVFSMLHGDIEGRDVLDLFSGSGQMGLEALSRGAASATLIDKSIDAIKIIKENATKTKLGEKCDIRKDEYLFYLKKNIGKKFDLIFIDPPYASGFYQPALRALWDGGFLKESTLIVCESGEENIFDKSDTLEDAFVTVKKSRYGRTFVTIFMPKAEVGE
;
A
#
# COMPACT_ATOMS: atom_id res chain seq x y z
N MET A 1 9.27 -3.45 -17.29
CA MET A 1 9.33 -1.96 -17.17
C MET A 1 8.06 -1.50 -16.48
N MET A 2 8.18 -0.77 -15.37
CA MET A 2 7.03 -0.36 -14.55
C MET A 2 6.16 0.68 -15.27
N ARG A 3 4.83 0.49 -15.28
CA ARG A 3 3.86 1.42 -15.91
C ARG A 3 2.53 1.41 -15.14
N ILE A 4 1.71 2.41 -15.36
CA ILE A 4 0.30 2.39 -14.94
C ILE A 4 -0.46 1.41 -15.84
N ILE A 5 -1.21 0.49 -15.20
CA ILE A 5 -1.86 -0.63 -15.89
C ILE A 5 -3.25 -0.24 -16.39
N SER A 6 -3.98 0.56 -15.61
CA SER A 6 -5.38 0.90 -15.90
C SER A 6 -5.74 2.32 -15.48
N GLY A 7 -6.95 2.78 -15.84
CA GLY A 7 -7.49 4.07 -15.47
C GLY A 7 -7.01 5.22 -16.34
N THR A 8 -7.09 6.44 -15.80
CA THR A 8 -6.87 7.71 -16.53
C THR A 8 -5.43 7.90 -17.02
N ALA A 9 -4.45 7.31 -16.34
CA ALA A 9 -3.02 7.37 -16.68
C ALA A 9 -2.49 6.07 -17.31
N LYS A 10 -3.36 5.19 -17.80
CA LYS A 10 -2.99 3.88 -18.39
C LYS A 10 -1.86 4.01 -19.41
N GLY A 11 -0.88 3.11 -19.31
CA GLY A 11 0.25 3.00 -20.24
C GLY A 11 1.43 3.95 -19.94
N ILE A 12 1.27 4.93 -19.05
CA ILE A 12 2.35 5.84 -18.67
C ILE A 12 3.43 5.05 -17.93
N ARG A 13 4.66 5.12 -18.46
CA ARG A 13 5.84 4.47 -17.85
C ARG A 13 6.30 5.26 -16.64
N LEU A 14 6.51 4.56 -15.52
CA LEU A 14 7.02 5.12 -14.29
C LEU A 14 8.54 4.96 -14.21
N LYS A 15 9.20 5.96 -13.65
CA LYS A 15 10.59 5.89 -13.23
C LYS A 15 10.67 5.01 -11.97
N THR A 16 11.71 4.20 -11.85
CA THR A 16 11.96 3.34 -10.67
C THR A 16 13.27 3.72 -10.02
N LEU A 17 13.47 3.35 -8.76
CA LEU A 17 14.76 3.45 -8.08
C LEU A 17 15.79 2.53 -8.77
N GLU A 18 17.07 2.93 -8.72
CA GLU A 18 18.16 2.07 -9.14
C GLU A 18 18.20 0.81 -8.25
N GLY A 19 18.20 -0.38 -8.85
CA GLY A 19 18.12 -1.66 -8.12
C GLY A 19 16.72 -2.26 -8.02
N ASP A 20 15.65 -1.45 -8.08
CA ASP A 20 14.26 -1.91 -8.21
C ASP A 20 13.89 -2.26 -9.66
N ALA A 21 14.89 -2.34 -10.50
CA ALA A 21 14.73 -2.56 -11.93
C ALA A 21 13.94 -3.85 -12.20
N THR A 22 12.70 -3.63 -12.58
CA THR A 22 12.00 -4.44 -13.60
C THR A 22 12.11 -5.95 -13.43
N ARG A 23 11.64 -6.48 -12.31
CA ARG A 23 11.29 -7.90 -12.31
C ARG A 23 9.91 -8.01 -12.98
N PRO A 24 9.76 -8.82 -14.04
CA PRO A 24 8.43 -9.13 -14.62
C PRO A 24 7.44 -9.62 -13.56
N THR A 25 7.96 -10.18 -12.47
CA THR A 25 7.19 -10.59 -11.29
C THR A 25 6.50 -9.41 -10.60
N ALA A 26 7.18 -8.28 -10.40
CA ALA A 26 6.58 -7.10 -9.72
C ALA A 26 5.40 -6.50 -10.50
N GLU A 27 5.47 -6.42 -11.84
CA GLU A 27 4.35 -5.96 -12.67
C GLU A 27 3.16 -6.93 -12.59
N ARG A 28 3.41 -8.24 -12.62
CA ARG A 28 2.37 -9.27 -12.45
C ARG A 28 1.74 -9.26 -11.08
N VAL A 29 2.53 -9.06 -10.02
CA VAL A 29 2.00 -8.96 -8.66
C VAL A 29 1.11 -7.72 -8.54
N LYS A 30 1.55 -6.58 -9.06
CA LYS A 30 0.73 -5.37 -9.10
C LYS A 30 -0.59 -5.58 -9.87
N GLU A 31 -0.54 -6.19 -11.06
CA GLU A 31 -1.75 -6.56 -11.82
C GLU A 31 -2.70 -7.43 -11.00
N ALA A 32 -2.16 -8.42 -10.29
CA ALA A 32 -2.93 -9.31 -9.46
C ALA A 32 -3.57 -8.60 -8.26
N VAL A 33 -2.80 -7.75 -7.55
CA VAL A 33 -3.33 -6.92 -6.46
C VAL A 33 -4.52 -6.10 -6.92
N PHE A 34 -4.35 -5.36 -8.03
CA PHE A 34 -5.43 -4.51 -8.54
C PHE A 34 -6.59 -5.28 -9.18
N SER A 35 -6.37 -6.53 -9.59
CA SER A 35 -7.45 -7.45 -9.98
C SER A 35 -8.25 -7.93 -8.75
N MET A 36 -7.56 -8.23 -7.64
CA MET A 36 -8.22 -8.59 -6.38
C MET A 36 -9.04 -7.43 -5.78
N LEU A 37 -8.60 -6.18 -6.00
CA LEU A 37 -9.25 -4.95 -5.57
C LEU A 37 -10.29 -4.42 -6.56
N HIS A 38 -10.66 -5.20 -7.59
CA HIS A 38 -11.60 -4.73 -8.61
C HIS A 38 -12.94 -4.32 -8.01
N GLY A 39 -13.36 -3.08 -8.28
CA GLY A 39 -14.57 -2.47 -7.70
C GLY A 39 -14.37 -1.78 -6.35
N ASP A 40 -13.21 -1.94 -5.72
CA ASP A 40 -12.94 -1.45 -4.35
C ASP A 40 -11.96 -0.26 -4.30
N ILE A 41 -11.82 0.52 -5.37
CA ILE A 41 -10.79 1.58 -5.43
C ILE A 41 -11.40 2.97 -5.62
N GLU A 42 -12.47 3.08 -6.39
CA GLU A 42 -13.06 4.36 -6.74
C GLU A 42 -13.53 5.13 -5.50
N GLY A 43 -13.15 6.41 -5.43
CA GLY A 43 -13.50 7.30 -4.33
C GLY A 43 -12.78 7.07 -3.00
N ARG A 44 -11.87 6.07 -2.92
CA ARG A 44 -11.17 5.73 -1.67
C ARG A 44 -10.00 6.65 -1.38
N ASP A 45 -9.76 6.90 -0.08
CA ASP A 45 -8.54 7.51 0.43
C ASP A 45 -7.48 6.43 0.68
N VAL A 46 -6.34 6.58 0.02
CA VAL A 46 -5.27 5.58 -0.01
C VAL A 46 -4.09 6.00 0.84
N LEU A 47 -3.49 5.05 1.56
CA LEU A 47 -2.22 5.18 2.25
C LEU A 47 -1.23 4.14 1.70
N ASP A 48 -0.05 4.58 1.30
CA ASP A 48 1.06 3.72 0.89
C ASP A 48 2.26 3.98 1.81
N LEU A 49 2.53 3.03 2.71
CA LEU A 49 3.51 3.21 3.79
C LEU A 49 4.96 3.03 3.35
N PHE A 50 5.20 2.41 2.18
CA PHE A 50 6.52 2.13 1.63
C PHE A 50 6.51 2.37 0.12
N SER A 51 6.29 3.62 -0.26
CA SER A 51 5.85 3.96 -1.62
C SER A 51 6.89 3.74 -2.73
N GLY A 52 8.19 3.72 -2.41
CA GLY A 52 9.25 3.50 -3.40
C GLY A 52 9.16 4.44 -4.60
N SER A 53 8.69 3.94 -5.73
CA SER A 53 8.42 4.75 -6.94
C SER A 53 7.03 5.39 -6.98
N GLY A 54 6.18 5.13 -5.99
CA GLY A 54 4.78 5.56 -5.93
C GLY A 54 3.83 4.71 -6.77
N GLN A 55 4.28 3.56 -7.25
CA GLN A 55 3.54 2.75 -8.23
C GLN A 55 2.17 2.29 -7.76
N MET A 56 2.00 1.92 -6.48
CA MET A 56 0.73 1.42 -5.95
C MET A 56 -0.27 2.56 -5.76
N GLY A 57 0.14 3.65 -5.11
CA GLY A 57 -0.73 4.81 -4.92
C GLY A 57 -1.10 5.51 -6.22
N LEU A 58 -0.17 5.67 -7.17
CA LEU A 58 -0.46 6.25 -8.49
C LEU A 58 -1.37 5.37 -9.34
N GLU A 59 -1.22 4.04 -9.26
CA GLU A 59 -2.15 3.11 -9.91
C GLU A 59 -3.56 3.23 -9.32
N ALA A 60 -3.68 3.31 -7.98
CA ALA A 60 -4.97 3.50 -7.31
C ALA A 60 -5.63 4.82 -7.73
N LEU A 61 -4.88 5.93 -7.77
CA LEU A 61 -5.37 7.22 -8.26
C LEU A 61 -5.82 7.17 -9.72
N SER A 62 -5.05 6.49 -10.57
CA SER A 62 -5.41 6.30 -11.98
C SER A 62 -6.73 5.53 -12.15
N ARG A 63 -7.05 4.65 -11.20
CA ARG A 63 -8.29 3.85 -11.16
C ARG A 63 -9.44 4.54 -10.42
N GLY A 64 -9.29 5.82 -10.05
CA GLY A 64 -10.38 6.61 -9.48
C GLY A 64 -10.33 6.80 -7.98
N ALA A 65 -9.26 6.43 -7.27
CA ALA A 65 -9.11 6.79 -5.87
C ALA A 65 -9.21 8.32 -5.68
N ALA A 66 -9.78 8.77 -4.57
CA ALA A 66 -9.99 10.18 -4.27
C ALA A 66 -8.68 10.88 -3.95
N SER A 67 -7.86 10.27 -3.09
CA SER A 67 -6.56 10.77 -2.69
C SER A 67 -5.57 9.63 -2.43
N ALA A 68 -4.26 9.94 -2.44
CA ALA A 68 -3.22 9.02 -2.01
C ALA A 68 -2.18 9.73 -1.17
N THR A 69 -1.95 9.23 0.05
CA THR A 69 -0.83 9.61 0.89
C THR A 69 0.31 8.62 0.65
N LEU A 70 1.44 9.12 0.12
CA LEU A 70 2.59 8.33 -0.30
C LEU A 70 3.78 8.62 0.62
N ILE A 71 4.23 7.61 1.35
CA ILE A 71 5.28 7.76 2.37
C ILE A 71 6.50 6.95 1.97
N ASP A 72 7.65 7.59 2.04
CA ASP A 72 8.93 6.92 1.95
C ASP A 72 10.00 7.68 2.76
N LYS A 73 10.93 6.96 3.38
CA LYS A 73 12.04 7.55 4.11
C LYS A 73 13.15 8.07 3.20
N SER A 74 13.26 7.53 1.98
CA SER A 74 14.31 7.86 1.02
C SER A 74 14.01 9.16 0.29
N ILE A 75 14.95 10.10 0.29
CA ILE A 75 14.84 11.34 -0.50
C ILE A 75 14.79 11.06 -2.00
N ASP A 76 15.44 10.00 -2.46
CA ASP A 76 15.47 9.66 -3.88
C ASP A 76 14.14 9.00 -4.31
N ALA A 77 13.52 8.21 -3.44
CA ALA A 77 12.15 7.74 -3.64
C ALA A 77 11.18 8.93 -3.77
N ILE A 78 11.24 9.90 -2.85
CA ILE A 78 10.39 11.10 -2.89
C ILE A 78 10.55 11.89 -4.19
N LYS A 79 11.78 12.05 -4.70
CA LYS A 79 12.03 12.72 -6.00
C LYS A 79 11.35 11.95 -7.13
N ILE A 80 11.51 10.63 -7.16
CA ILE A 80 10.91 9.75 -8.18
C ILE A 80 9.39 9.78 -8.10
N ILE A 81 8.80 9.70 -6.90
CA ILE A 81 7.34 9.81 -6.73
C ILE A 81 6.82 11.13 -7.31
N LYS A 82 7.48 12.25 -7.02
CA LYS A 82 7.08 13.57 -7.55
C LYS A 82 7.18 13.64 -9.08
N GLU A 83 8.25 13.10 -9.65
CA GLU A 83 8.40 13.02 -11.12
C GLU A 83 7.28 12.17 -11.74
N ASN A 84 6.98 11.00 -11.14
CA ASN A 84 5.93 10.11 -11.60
C ASN A 84 4.53 10.73 -11.45
N ALA A 85 4.26 11.39 -10.32
CA ALA A 85 2.99 12.10 -10.07
C ALA A 85 2.75 13.22 -11.09
N THR A 86 3.79 13.97 -11.43
CA THR A 86 3.74 15.00 -12.48
C THR A 86 3.48 14.37 -13.85
N LYS A 87 4.24 13.32 -14.20
CA LYS A 87 4.13 12.63 -15.49
C LYS A 87 2.76 12.00 -15.73
N THR A 88 2.17 11.46 -14.68
CA THR A 88 0.82 10.87 -14.70
C THR A 88 -0.30 11.91 -14.61
N LYS A 89 0.01 13.17 -14.32
CA LYS A 89 -0.93 14.26 -14.04
C LYS A 89 -1.84 13.98 -12.84
N LEU A 90 -1.36 13.18 -11.87
CA LEU A 90 -2.10 12.82 -10.66
C LEU A 90 -1.59 13.56 -9.41
N GLY A 91 -0.64 14.48 -9.56
CA GLY A 91 0.05 15.16 -8.45
C GLY A 91 -0.87 15.90 -7.49
N GLU A 92 -1.96 16.50 -7.98
CA GLU A 92 -2.92 17.24 -7.14
C GLU A 92 -3.66 16.34 -6.14
N LYS A 93 -3.74 15.03 -6.43
CA LYS A 93 -4.37 14.03 -5.56
C LYS A 93 -3.37 13.32 -4.65
N CYS A 94 -2.08 13.67 -4.73
CA CYS A 94 -1.00 13.05 -3.96
C CYS A 94 -0.59 13.91 -2.78
N ASP A 95 -0.58 13.34 -1.58
CA ASP A 95 0.12 13.85 -0.41
C ASP A 95 1.43 13.07 -0.23
N ILE A 96 2.56 13.63 -0.72
CA ILE A 96 3.86 12.96 -0.76
C ILE A 96 4.69 13.39 0.45
N ARG A 97 5.05 12.43 1.31
CA ARG A 97 5.73 12.66 2.58
C ARG A 97 7.08 11.92 2.64
N LYS A 98 8.16 12.69 2.89
CA LYS A 98 9.43 12.09 3.30
C LYS A 98 9.37 11.85 4.80
N ASP A 99 9.05 10.64 5.20
CA ASP A 99 8.96 10.27 6.61
C ASP A 99 9.28 8.77 6.81
N GLU A 100 9.60 8.40 8.02
CA GLU A 100 9.60 7.01 8.45
C GLU A 100 8.16 6.63 8.81
N TYR A 101 7.70 5.45 8.39
CA TYR A 101 6.28 5.07 8.47
C TYR A 101 5.69 5.12 9.89
N LEU A 102 6.43 4.62 10.92
CA LEU A 102 5.94 4.69 12.31
C LEU A 102 5.88 6.12 12.83
N PHE A 103 6.84 6.97 12.41
CA PHE A 103 6.85 8.38 12.80
C PHE A 103 5.68 9.14 12.15
N TYR A 104 5.37 8.86 10.89
CA TYR A 104 4.19 9.38 10.22
C TYR A 104 2.92 8.95 10.96
N LEU A 105 2.76 7.66 11.27
CA LEU A 105 1.59 7.15 11.97
C LEU A 105 1.43 7.81 13.34
N LYS A 106 2.49 7.93 14.14
CA LYS A 106 2.45 8.60 15.45
C LYS A 106 1.98 10.06 15.37
N LYS A 107 2.31 10.78 14.30
CA LYS A 107 1.90 12.19 14.13
C LYS A 107 0.49 12.39 13.59
N ASN A 108 -0.11 11.37 13.01
CA ASN A 108 -1.37 11.47 12.29
C ASN A 108 -2.48 10.57 12.88
N ILE A 109 -2.42 10.28 14.19
CA ILE A 109 -3.40 9.45 14.91
C ILE A 109 -4.83 9.93 14.61
N GLY A 110 -5.71 8.96 14.31
CA GLY A 110 -7.12 9.20 14.02
C GLY A 110 -7.42 9.54 12.55
N LYS A 111 -6.41 9.72 11.69
CA LYS A 111 -6.62 9.89 10.25
C LYS A 111 -7.08 8.56 9.64
N LYS A 112 -8.24 8.53 9.02
CA LYS A 112 -8.84 7.30 8.47
C LYS A 112 -8.46 7.13 6.99
N PHE A 113 -8.25 5.86 6.60
CA PHE A 113 -8.02 5.46 5.21
C PHE A 113 -8.92 4.28 4.82
N ASP A 114 -9.20 4.18 3.53
CA ASP A 114 -10.05 3.12 2.98
C ASP A 114 -9.23 1.97 2.38
N LEU A 115 -8.02 2.27 1.90
CA LEU A 115 -7.10 1.31 1.30
C LEU A 115 -5.68 1.62 1.75
N ILE A 116 -5.00 0.61 2.29
CA ILE A 116 -3.63 0.75 2.81
C ILE A 116 -2.73 -0.29 2.15
N PHE A 117 -1.62 0.15 1.56
CA PHE A 117 -0.56 -0.71 1.04
C PHE A 117 0.60 -0.81 2.03
N ILE A 118 1.07 -2.04 2.27
CA ILE A 118 2.22 -2.36 3.11
C ILE A 118 3.13 -3.30 2.30
N ASP A 119 4.10 -2.72 1.60
CA ASP A 119 5.11 -3.43 0.78
C ASP A 119 6.52 -2.96 1.21
N PRO A 120 6.99 -3.38 2.39
CA PRO A 120 8.28 -2.97 2.90
C PRO A 120 9.43 -3.63 2.10
N PRO A 121 10.63 -3.01 2.09
CA PRO A 121 11.82 -3.65 1.52
C PRO A 121 12.09 -4.98 2.25
N TYR A 122 12.56 -5.99 1.51
CA TYR A 122 12.76 -7.42 1.88
C TYR A 122 13.36 -7.70 3.27
N ALA A 123 12.74 -7.26 4.35
CA ALA A 123 13.11 -7.61 5.70
C ALA A 123 11.85 -8.00 6.48
N SER A 124 11.90 -9.15 7.13
CA SER A 124 10.95 -9.53 8.18
C SER A 124 10.92 -8.45 9.27
N GLY A 125 9.76 -8.23 9.88
CA GLY A 125 9.63 -7.36 11.05
C GLY A 125 9.00 -5.98 10.82
N PHE A 126 8.60 -5.62 9.60
CA PHE A 126 7.88 -4.37 9.34
C PHE A 126 6.35 -4.50 9.46
N TYR A 127 5.80 -5.68 9.15
CA TYR A 127 4.34 -5.87 9.05
C TYR A 127 3.65 -5.72 10.39
N GLN A 128 4.12 -6.46 11.41
CA GLN A 128 3.53 -6.45 12.74
C GLN A 128 3.53 -5.06 13.38
N PRO A 129 4.66 -4.32 13.43
CA PRO A 129 4.66 -2.94 13.95
C PRO A 129 3.76 -1.99 13.14
N ALA A 130 3.70 -2.15 11.81
CA ALA A 130 2.83 -1.32 10.96
C ALA A 130 1.35 -1.59 11.25
N LEU A 131 0.94 -2.87 11.27
CA LEU A 131 -0.43 -3.28 11.56
C LEU A 131 -0.86 -2.86 12.99
N ARG A 132 0.02 -3.02 13.98
CA ARG A 132 -0.20 -2.56 15.35
C ARG A 132 -0.41 -1.05 15.40
N ALA A 133 0.48 -0.28 14.77
CA ALA A 133 0.37 1.17 14.76
C ALA A 133 -0.88 1.68 14.02
N LEU A 134 -1.29 0.99 12.95
CA LEU A 134 -2.54 1.30 12.24
C LEU A 134 -3.77 1.02 13.11
N TRP A 135 -3.78 -0.11 13.82
CA TRP A 135 -4.86 -0.49 14.73
C TRP A 135 -4.96 0.47 15.91
N ASP A 136 -3.89 0.60 16.69
CA ASP A 136 -3.85 1.40 17.92
C ASP A 136 -4.03 2.90 17.63
N GLY A 137 -3.54 3.38 16.49
CA GLY A 137 -3.65 4.77 16.05
C GLY A 137 -5.01 5.14 15.45
N GLY A 138 -5.94 4.20 15.32
CA GLY A 138 -7.28 4.45 14.82
C GLY A 138 -7.34 4.84 13.34
N PHE A 139 -6.44 4.32 12.50
CA PHE A 139 -6.39 4.61 11.05
C PHE A 139 -7.41 3.83 10.24
N LEU A 140 -8.02 2.81 10.82
CA LEU A 140 -8.87 1.87 10.13
C LEU A 140 -10.34 2.25 10.25
N LYS A 141 -11.09 2.11 9.16
CA LYS A 141 -12.55 2.01 9.11
C LYS A 141 -12.91 0.54 9.09
N GLU A 142 -14.12 0.15 9.40
CA GLU A 142 -14.58 -1.25 9.29
C GLU A 142 -14.38 -1.82 7.86
N SER A 143 -14.51 -0.98 6.85
CA SER A 143 -14.35 -1.34 5.44
C SER A 143 -12.93 -1.15 4.88
N THR A 144 -11.95 -0.82 5.73
CA THR A 144 -10.58 -0.62 5.27
C THR A 144 -9.98 -1.91 4.74
N LEU A 145 -9.46 -1.88 3.52
CA LEU A 145 -8.66 -2.97 2.96
C LEU A 145 -7.17 -2.69 3.19
N ILE A 146 -6.46 -3.66 3.76
CA ILE A 146 -5.02 -3.60 3.98
C ILE A 146 -4.38 -4.65 3.09
N VAL A 147 -3.55 -4.22 2.16
CA VAL A 147 -2.83 -5.07 1.21
C VAL A 147 -1.39 -5.20 1.66
N CYS A 148 -0.99 -6.41 1.99
CA CYS A 148 0.39 -6.75 2.34
C CYS A 148 1.02 -7.58 1.23
N GLU A 149 2.18 -7.15 0.72
CA GLU A 149 3.04 -7.95 -0.17
C GLU A 149 4.24 -8.46 0.64
N SER A 150 4.41 -9.77 0.77
CA SER A 150 5.45 -10.36 1.62
C SER A 150 6.14 -11.57 0.98
N GLY A 151 7.38 -11.85 1.42
CA GLY A 151 8.07 -13.09 1.10
C GLY A 151 7.65 -14.27 1.98
N GLU A 152 6.89 -14.01 3.04
CA GLU A 152 6.44 -14.99 4.03
C GLU A 152 4.93 -15.21 3.91
N GLU A 153 4.50 -16.44 4.12
CA GLU A 153 3.08 -16.80 4.05
C GLU A 153 2.27 -16.23 5.21
N ASN A 154 2.85 -16.17 6.41
CA ASN A 154 2.27 -15.54 7.58
C ASN A 154 3.16 -14.36 8.02
N ILE A 155 2.56 -13.19 8.17
CA ILE A 155 3.23 -11.96 8.59
C ILE A 155 2.99 -11.62 10.05
N PHE A 156 2.13 -12.37 10.74
CA PHE A 156 1.88 -12.19 12.17
C PHE A 156 2.82 -13.04 13.00
N ASP A 157 3.25 -12.49 14.12
CA ASP A 157 3.96 -13.25 15.15
C ASP A 157 2.96 -14.15 15.89
N LYS A 158 3.24 -15.45 15.98
CA LYS A 158 2.39 -16.43 16.67
C LYS A 158 2.20 -16.15 18.16
N SER A 159 3.05 -15.33 18.74
CA SER A 159 2.97 -14.92 20.15
C SER A 159 2.07 -13.71 20.40
N ASP A 160 1.58 -13.06 19.34
CA ASP A 160 0.76 -11.84 19.43
C ASP A 160 -0.69 -12.13 19.00
N THR A 161 -1.64 -11.55 19.71
CA THR A 161 -3.08 -11.62 19.43
C THR A 161 -3.52 -10.63 18.34
N LEU A 162 -2.60 -9.88 17.74
CA LEU A 162 -2.93 -8.88 16.71
C LEU A 162 -3.61 -9.50 15.49
N GLU A 163 -3.25 -10.75 15.14
CA GLU A 163 -3.92 -11.48 14.06
C GLU A 163 -5.42 -11.60 14.28
N ASP A 164 -5.84 -11.74 15.55
CA ASP A 164 -7.25 -11.86 15.91
C ASP A 164 -8.07 -10.59 15.61
N ALA A 165 -7.42 -9.44 15.48
CA ALA A 165 -8.06 -8.17 15.12
C ALA A 165 -8.41 -8.05 13.62
N PHE A 166 -7.94 -8.98 12.79
CA PHE A 166 -8.10 -8.93 11.34
C PHE A 166 -8.76 -10.18 10.77
N VAL A 167 -9.45 -9.99 9.65
CA VAL A 167 -9.97 -11.06 8.81
C VAL A 167 -9.21 -11.08 7.49
N THR A 168 -8.68 -12.23 7.09
CA THR A 168 -8.13 -12.42 5.75
C THR A 168 -9.26 -12.49 4.74
N VAL A 169 -9.34 -11.49 3.87
CA VAL A 169 -10.35 -11.41 2.80
C VAL A 169 -9.91 -12.21 1.57
N LYS A 170 -8.65 -12.01 1.17
CA LYS A 170 -8.04 -12.69 0.02
C LYS A 170 -6.58 -12.98 0.32
N LYS A 171 -6.09 -14.13 -0.16
CA LYS A 171 -4.67 -14.49 -0.11
C LYS A 171 -4.29 -15.22 -1.38
N SER A 172 -3.16 -14.84 -1.97
CA SER A 172 -2.65 -15.46 -3.19
C SER A 172 -1.13 -15.45 -3.21
N ARG A 173 -0.54 -16.44 -3.91
CA ARG A 173 0.91 -16.58 -4.05
C ARG A 173 1.32 -16.40 -5.50
N TYR A 174 2.34 -15.57 -5.72
CA TYR A 174 2.94 -15.28 -7.03
C TYR A 174 4.45 -15.54 -6.96
N GLY A 175 4.86 -16.74 -7.32
CA GLY A 175 6.25 -17.18 -7.20
C GLY A 175 6.68 -17.23 -5.72
N ARG A 176 7.55 -16.31 -5.30
CA ARG A 176 8.01 -16.18 -3.91
C ARG A 176 7.26 -15.12 -3.11
N THR A 177 6.35 -14.40 -3.75
CA THR A 177 5.60 -13.32 -3.13
C THR A 177 4.21 -13.80 -2.73
N PHE A 178 3.82 -13.51 -1.52
CA PHE A 178 2.44 -13.64 -1.03
C PHE A 178 1.79 -12.26 -1.03
N VAL A 179 0.57 -12.20 -1.54
CA VAL A 179 -0.30 -11.03 -1.43
C VAL A 179 -1.46 -11.41 -0.52
N THR A 180 -1.59 -10.69 0.58
CA THR A 180 -2.70 -10.91 1.53
C THR A 180 -3.47 -9.61 1.70
N ILE A 181 -4.79 -9.70 1.60
CA ILE A 181 -5.71 -8.58 1.86
C ILE A 181 -6.44 -8.87 3.16
N PHE A 182 -6.32 -7.95 4.10
CA PHE A 182 -6.98 -7.98 5.40
C PHE A 182 -8.06 -6.91 5.50
N MET A 183 -9.04 -7.17 6.36
CA MET A 183 -9.96 -6.17 6.88
C MET A 183 -9.93 -6.22 8.42
N PRO A 184 -10.18 -5.09 9.12
CA PRO A 184 -10.45 -5.14 10.55
C PRO A 184 -11.65 -6.06 10.82
N LYS A 185 -11.60 -6.85 11.90
CA LYS A 185 -12.83 -7.46 12.42
C LYS A 185 -13.72 -6.36 12.94
N ALA A 186 -14.99 -6.38 12.58
CA ALA A 186 -15.98 -5.58 13.26
C ALA A 186 -15.92 -5.93 14.77
N GLU A 187 -15.81 -4.94 15.65
CA GLU A 187 -16.04 -5.18 17.06
C GLU A 187 -17.46 -5.75 17.18
N VAL A 188 -17.55 -6.98 17.64
CA VAL A 188 -18.86 -7.54 18.01
C VAL A 188 -19.30 -6.70 19.20
N GLY A 189 -20.17 -5.72 18.95
CA GLY A 189 -20.77 -4.93 20.01
C GLY A 189 -21.42 -5.85 21.02
N GLU A 190 -20.97 -5.76 22.27
CA GLU A 190 -21.65 -6.33 23.42
C GLU A 190 -23.01 -5.66 23.64
#